data_a2ba8fc6facdee009d9aa9b00e220315
#
_entry.id   a2ba8fc6facdee009d9aa9b00e220315
#
_cell.length_a   1.000
_cell.length_b   1.000
_cell.length_c   1.000
_cell.angle_alpha   90.00
_cell.angle_beta   90.00
_cell.angle_gamma   90.00
#
_symmetry.space_group_name_H-M   'P 1'
#
loop_
_entity.id
_entity.type
_entity.pdbx_description
1 polymer ?
#
loop_
_entity_poly.entity_id
_entity_poly.type
_entity_poly.pdbx_seq_one_letter_code
_entity_poly.pdbx_strand_id
1 'polypeptide(L)'
;AADMNIILSYQNFEDDWRDNRSYSKKAFARMLGKDYNRIMAKYPRQVKAVETYIEELGKAEDAQESNIDKISGLTGTMLGEIFAWREDIWAEELRYFGFYLGKFVYLMDAYEDFETDKRKNAYNVFRVQRKEDMQNLDTFVKLLLTSMMSECAKSFERLPILMHADILRNVLYSGVWTKYEYNRLKRERKQQKLLEKQKAEKQKADRKSATK
;
A
#
# COMPACT_ATOMS: atom_id res chain seq x y z
N ALA A 1 -10.81 -16.24 -6.81
CA ALA A 1 -9.65 -15.37 -7.09
C ALA A 1 -9.84 -14.58 -8.40
N ALA A 2 -10.09 -15.23 -9.56
CA ALA A 2 -10.20 -14.53 -10.86
C ALA A 2 -11.27 -13.43 -10.86
N ASP A 3 -12.49 -13.72 -10.37
CA ASP A 3 -13.58 -12.73 -10.30
C ASP A 3 -13.17 -11.49 -9.46
N MET A 4 -12.47 -11.67 -8.34
CA MET A 4 -11.99 -10.57 -7.49
C MET A 4 -10.92 -9.73 -8.19
N ASN A 5 -10.01 -10.38 -8.92
CA ASN A 5 -9.02 -9.65 -9.72
C ASN A 5 -9.67 -8.80 -10.81
N ILE A 6 -10.76 -9.29 -11.43
CA ILE A 6 -11.51 -8.51 -12.44
C ILE A 6 -12.17 -7.28 -11.79
N ILE A 7 -12.77 -7.42 -10.60
CA ILE A 7 -13.36 -6.27 -9.88
C ILE A 7 -12.29 -5.20 -9.63
N LEU A 8 -11.16 -5.58 -9.02
CA LEU A 8 -10.08 -4.65 -8.68
C LEU A 8 -9.47 -4.00 -9.92
N SER A 9 -9.25 -4.79 -10.99
CA SER A 9 -8.65 -4.27 -12.23
C SER A 9 -9.59 -3.33 -12.98
N TYR A 10 -10.88 -3.66 -13.05
CA TYR A 10 -11.88 -2.84 -13.72
C TYR A 10 -11.99 -1.47 -13.07
N GLN A 11 -12.12 -1.43 -11.75
CA GLN A 11 -12.24 -0.18 -11.01
C GLN A 11 -10.97 0.68 -11.11
N ASN A 12 -9.78 0.07 -11.04
CA ASN A 12 -8.51 0.78 -11.28
C ASN A 12 -8.45 1.39 -12.68
N PHE A 13 -8.93 0.69 -13.72
CA PHE A 13 -8.91 1.22 -15.09
C PHE A 13 -9.91 2.35 -15.30
N GLU A 14 -11.07 2.29 -14.66
CA GLU A 14 -12.06 3.37 -14.71
C GLU A 14 -11.55 4.62 -13.99
N ASP A 15 -10.92 4.46 -12.82
CA ASP A 15 -10.33 5.54 -12.03
C ASP A 15 -9.20 6.24 -12.81
N ASP A 16 -8.25 5.48 -13.31
CA ASP A 16 -7.18 5.99 -14.19
C ASP A 16 -7.70 6.69 -15.44
N TRP A 17 -8.87 6.26 -15.98
CA TRP A 17 -9.50 6.97 -17.08
C TRP A 17 -10.08 8.32 -16.65
N ARG A 18 -10.69 8.38 -15.48
CA ARG A 18 -11.26 9.63 -14.93
C ARG A 18 -10.16 10.65 -14.66
N ASP A 19 -9.07 10.21 -14.04
CA ASP A 19 -7.98 11.08 -13.59
C ASP A 19 -7.01 11.47 -14.71
N ASN A 20 -6.57 10.49 -15.49
CA ASN A 20 -5.47 10.66 -16.43
C ASN A 20 -5.89 10.61 -17.90
N ARG A 21 -7.19 10.42 -18.21
CA ARG A 21 -7.72 10.26 -19.58
C ARG A 21 -6.96 9.19 -20.39
N SER A 22 -6.53 8.12 -19.76
CA SER A 22 -5.76 7.04 -20.39
C SER A 22 -6.63 6.17 -21.30
N TYR A 23 -6.53 6.39 -22.61
CA TYR A 23 -7.33 5.66 -23.63
C TYR A 23 -7.07 4.15 -23.63
N SER A 24 -5.83 3.73 -23.36
CA SER A 24 -5.50 2.30 -23.24
C SER A 24 -6.24 1.64 -22.08
N LYS A 25 -6.31 2.30 -20.94
CA LYS A 25 -7.02 1.79 -19.76
C LYS A 25 -8.54 1.75 -19.97
N LYS A 26 -9.09 2.75 -20.68
CA LYS A 26 -10.49 2.71 -21.11
C LYS A 26 -10.80 1.53 -22.03
N ALA A 27 -9.90 1.19 -22.93
CA ALA A 27 -10.06 0.02 -23.79
C ALA A 27 -10.07 -1.29 -22.99
N PHE A 28 -9.17 -1.43 -21.98
CA PHE A 28 -9.17 -2.57 -21.06
C PHE A 28 -10.43 -2.64 -20.19
N ALA A 29 -10.90 -1.53 -19.63
CA ALA A 29 -12.16 -1.47 -18.91
C ALA A 29 -13.33 -1.94 -19.77
N ARG A 30 -13.39 -1.50 -21.04
CA ARG A 30 -14.42 -1.96 -22.00
C ARG A 30 -14.35 -3.46 -22.28
N MET A 31 -13.14 -4.04 -22.37
CA MET A 31 -12.97 -5.50 -22.52
C MET A 31 -13.51 -6.27 -21.33
N LEU A 32 -13.23 -5.77 -20.12
CA LEU A 32 -13.68 -6.41 -18.87
C LEU A 32 -15.16 -6.14 -18.54
N GLY A 33 -15.81 -5.18 -19.19
CA GLY A 33 -17.15 -4.71 -18.83
C GLY A 33 -18.23 -5.78 -18.81
N LYS A 34 -18.19 -6.74 -19.76
CA LYS A 34 -19.14 -7.86 -19.76
C LYS A 34 -18.93 -8.80 -18.58
N ASP A 35 -17.68 -9.15 -18.28
CA ASP A 35 -17.32 -9.97 -17.14
C ASP A 35 -17.59 -9.25 -15.84
N TYR A 36 -17.29 -7.95 -15.77
CA TYR A 36 -17.58 -7.12 -14.60
C TYR A 36 -19.07 -7.10 -14.28
N ASN A 37 -19.97 -6.88 -15.25
CA ASN A 37 -21.42 -6.89 -15.03
C ASN A 37 -21.93 -8.25 -14.51
N ARG A 38 -21.39 -9.34 -15.03
CA ARG A 38 -21.70 -10.69 -14.51
C ARG A 38 -21.23 -10.87 -13.07
N ILE A 39 -20.04 -10.40 -12.76
CA ILE A 39 -19.40 -10.50 -11.45
C ILE A 39 -20.11 -9.58 -10.44
N MET A 40 -20.50 -8.39 -10.84
CA MET A 40 -21.27 -7.44 -10.03
C MET A 40 -22.60 -8.07 -9.54
N ALA A 41 -23.30 -8.79 -10.42
CA ALA A 41 -24.51 -9.52 -10.02
C ALA A 41 -24.23 -10.64 -9.01
N LYS A 42 -23.05 -11.28 -9.10
CA LYS A 42 -22.65 -12.40 -8.23
C LYS A 42 -22.05 -11.95 -6.88
N TYR A 43 -21.34 -10.82 -6.88
CA TYR A 43 -20.59 -10.32 -5.72
C TYR A 43 -20.88 -8.84 -5.42
N PRO A 44 -22.16 -8.46 -5.23
CA PRO A 44 -22.54 -7.04 -5.10
C PRO A 44 -21.89 -6.36 -3.89
N ARG A 45 -21.64 -7.10 -2.80
CA ARG A 45 -21.00 -6.60 -1.59
C ARG A 45 -19.54 -6.23 -1.83
N GLN A 46 -18.79 -7.07 -2.53
CA GLN A 46 -17.38 -6.83 -2.85
C GLN A 46 -17.23 -5.67 -3.83
N VAL A 47 -18.09 -5.60 -4.84
CA VAL A 47 -18.10 -4.47 -5.79
C VAL A 47 -18.34 -3.17 -5.05
N LYS A 48 -19.36 -3.12 -4.20
CA LYS A 48 -19.66 -1.94 -3.39
C LYS A 48 -18.51 -1.56 -2.46
N ALA A 49 -17.81 -2.53 -1.87
CA ALA A 49 -16.66 -2.27 -1.02
C ALA A 49 -15.52 -1.60 -1.79
N VAL A 50 -15.25 -2.02 -3.03
CA VAL A 50 -14.24 -1.41 -3.88
C VAL A 50 -14.65 0.00 -4.34
N GLU A 51 -15.91 0.19 -4.75
CA GLU A 51 -16.43 1.51 -5.13
C GLU A 51 -16.37 2.50 -3.97
N THR A 52 -16.82 2.08 -2.78
CA THR A 52 -16.73 2.91 -1.56
C THR A 52 -15.28 3.24 -1.21
N TYR A 53 -14.37 2.27 -1.33
CA TYR A 53 -12.94 2.49 -1.09
C TYR A 53 -12.38 3.59 -1.98
N ILE A 54 -12.62 3.54 -3.30
CA ILE A 54 -12.12 4.54 -4.26
C ILE A 54 -12.67 5.93 -3.93
N GLU A 55 -13.98 6.03 -3.66
CA GLU A 55 -14.62 7.30 -3.34
C GLU A 55 -14.08 7.90 -2.04
N GLU A 56 -14.02 7.11 -0.97
CA GLU A 56 -13.56 7.58 0.35
C GLU A 56 -12.06 7.86 0.39
N LEU A 57 -11.25 7.08 -0.36
CA LEU A 57 -9.82 7.34 -0.50
C LEU A 57 -9.58 8.71 -1.18
N GLY A 58 -10.25 8.97 -2.30
CA GLY A 58 -10.13 10.26 -2.99
C GLY A 58 -10.50 11.44 -2.09
N LYS A 59 -11.62 11.33 -1.34
CA LYS A 59 -12.02 12.35 -0.36
C LYS A 59 -10.97 12.57 0.73
N ALA A 60 -10.38 11.49 1.24
CA ALA A 60 -9.37 11.55 2.29
C ALA A 60 -8.06 12.19 1.77
N GLU A 61 -7.66 11.89 0.55
CA GLU A 61 -6.50 12.48 -0.11
C GLU A 61 -6.69 13.98 -0.37
N ASP A 62 -7.84 14.37 -0.89
CA ASP A 62 -8.21 15.77 -1.11
C ASP A 62 -8.24 16.57 0.20
N ALA A 63 -8.74 15.95 1.27
CA ALA A 63 -8.76 16.53 2.61
C ALA A 63 -7.39 16.52 3.31
N GLN A 64 -6.35 15.97 2.68
CA GLN A 64 -5.03 15.79 3.28
C GLN A 64 -5.11 15.06 4.64
N GLU A 65 -5.84 13.94 4.69
CA GLU A 65 -6.06 13.16 5.91
C GLU A 65 -4.71 12.74 6.53
N SER A 66 -4.52 13.04 7.78
CA SER A 66 -3.29 12.75 8.53
C SER A 66 -3.40 11.51 9.43
N ASN A 67 -4.60 11.01 9.64
CA ASN A 67 -4.83 9.83 10.47
C ASN A 67 -4.49 8.56 9.69
N ILE A 68 -3.32 7.98 9.99
CA ILE A 68 -2.81 6.76 9.36
C ILE A 68 -3.79 5.59 9.52
N ASP A 69 -4.39 5.45 10.70
CA ASP A 69 -5.30 4.34 10.99
C ASP A 69 -6.57 4.44 10.15
N LYS A 70 -7.13 5.64 10.04
CA LYS A 70 -8.32 5.92 9.26
C LYS A 70 -8.11 5.62 7.77
N ILE A 71 -7.04 6.19 7.16
CA ILE A 71 -6.84 6.05 5.71
C ILE A 71 -6.41 4.63 5.31
N SER A 72 -5.50 4.01 6.07
CA SER A 72 -5.13 2.62 5.82
C SER A 72 -6.29 1.65 6.07
N GLY A 73 -7.20 2.00 6.99
CA GLY A 73 -8.41 1.26 7.28
C GLY A 73 -9.38 1.16 6.10
N LEU A 74 -9.37 2.13 5.17
CA LEU A 74 -10.17 2.07 3.94
C LEU A 74 -9.76 0.87 3.08
N THR A 75 -8.46 0.73 2.81
CA THR A 75 -7.91 -0.44 2.10
C THR A 75 -8.14 -1.73 2.88
N GLY A 76 -8.01 -1.65 4.22
CA GLY A 76 -8.31 -2.77 5.11
C GLY A 76 -9.74 -3.26 4.96
N THR A 77 -10.71 -2.37 5.03
CA THR A 77 -12.15 -2.71 4.90
C THR A 77 -12.45 -3.33 3.53
N MET A 78 -11.94 -2.74 2.47
CA MET A 78 -12.10 -3.24 1.11
C MET A 78 -11.52 -4.65 0.96
N LEU A 79 -10.27 -4.88 1.37
CA LEU A 79 -9.66 -6.20 1.29
C LEU A 79 -10.33 -7.21 2.24
N GLY A 80 -10.80 -6.79 3.40
CA GLY A 80 -11.61 -7.64 4.28
C GLY A 80 -12.82 -8.25 3.56
N GLU A 81 -13.56 -7.42 2.81
CA GLU A 81 -14.69 -7.88 2.02
C GLU A 81 -14.30 -8.77 0.84
N ILE A 82 -13.15 -8.51 0.22
CA ILE A 82 -12.61 -9.36 -0.87
C ILE A 82 -12.23 -10.75 -0.34
N PHE A 83 -11.59 -10.84 0.82
CA PHE A 83 -11.21 -12.12 1.43
C PHE A 83 -12.41 -12.89 1.93
N ALA A 84 -13.37 -12.24 2.56
CA ALA A 84 -14.65 -12.84 2.97
C ALA A 84 -15.63 -12.91 1.78
N TRP A 85 -15.23 -13.59 0.71
CA TRP A 85 -16.00 -13.65 -0.55
C TRP A 85 -17.40 -14.27 -0.43
N ARG A 86 -17.68 -15.01 0.66
CA ARG A 86 -18.98 -15.54 1.06
C ARG A 86 -19.16 -15.46 2.57
N GLU A 87 -20.43 -15.46 3.01
CA GLU A 87 -20.77 -15.49 4.43
C GLU A 87 -20.84 -16.96 4.90
N ASP A 88 -19.77 -17.39 5.56
CA ASP A 88 -19.70 -18.70 6.22
C ASP A 88 -19.04 -18.54 7.61
N ILE A 89 -18.79 -19.66 8.29
CA ILE A 89 -18.18 -19.66 9.63
C ILE A 89 -16.77 -19.04 9.68
N TRP A 90 -16.11 -18.85 8.54
CA TRP A 90 -14.78 -18.26 8.42
C TRP A 90 -14.80 -16.82 7.93
N ALA A 91 -15.96 -16.28 7.58
CA ALA A 91 -16.09 -14.96 6.99
C ALA A 91 -15.51 -13.86 7.88
N GLU A 92 -15.76 -13.93 9.19
CA GLU A 92 -15.28 -12.95 10.16
C GLU A 92 -13.75 -12.98 10.28
N GLU A 93 -13.16 -14.18 10.36
CA GLU A 93 -11.71 -14.34 10.40
C GLU A 93 -11.03 -13.92 9.10
N LEU A 94 -11.64 -14.22 7.95
CA LEU A 94 -11.15 -13.77 6.64
C LEU A 94 -11.24 -12.25 6.47
N ARG A 95 -12.29 -11.60 7.01
CA ARG A 95 -12.37 -10.12 7.04
C ARG A 95 -11.26 -9.54 7.89
N TYR A 96 -11.03 -10.10 9.06
CA TYR A 96 -9.98 -9.64 9.97
C TYR A 96 -8.60 -9.78 9.32
N PHE A 97 -8.32 -10.94 8.72
CA PHE A 97 -7.10 -11.16 7.95
C PHE A 97 -6.95 -10.13 6.82
N GLY A 98 -7.98 -9.99 5.98
CA GLY A 98 -7.97 -9.05 4.86
C GLY A 98 -7.83 -7.59 5.30
N PHE A 99 -8.46 -7.22 6.42
CA PHE A 99 -8.36 -5.87 6.99
C PHE A 99 -6.92 -5.50 7.34
N TYR A 100 -6.22 -6.33 8.09
CA TYR A 100 -4.83 -6.02 8.47
C TYR A 100 -3.85 -6.16 7.30
N LEU A 101 -4.10 -7.11 6.39
CA LEU A 101 -3.33 -7.19 5.16
C LEU A 101 -3.51 -5.94 4.29
N GLY A 102 -4.72 -5.43 4.17
CA GLY A 102 -5.01 -4.20 3.44
C GLY A 102 -4.31 -2.98 4.02
N LYS A 103 -4.36 -2.83 5.34
CA LYS A 103 -3.60 -1.77 6.02
C LYS A 103 -2.10 -1.89 5.77
N PHE A 104 -1.56 -3.11 5.85
CA PHE A 104 -0.16 -3.38 5.56
C PHE A 104 0.20 -2.97 4.12
N VAL A 105 -0.59 -3.38 3.14
CA VAL A 105 -0.34 -3.09 1.72
C VAL A 105 -0.35 -1.58 1.47
N TYR A 106 -1.36 -0.86 1.96
CA TYR A 106 -1.45 0.59 1.84
C TYR A 106 -0.23 1.31 2.45
N LEU A 107 0.14 0.94 3.67
CA LEU A 107 1.27 1.57 4.35
C LEU A 107 2.61 1.25 3.71
N MET A 108 2.78 0.04 3.17
CA MET A 108 3.97 -0.35 2.43
C MET A 108 4.11 0.46 1.14
N ASP A 109 3.02 0.67 0.41
CA ASP A 109 2.98 1.45 -0.82
C ASP A 109 3.28 2.93 -0.54
N ALA A 110 2.62 3.52 0.44
CA ALA A 110 2.90 4.89 0.89
C ALA A 110 4.37 5.08 1.33
N TYR A 111 4.97 4.08 1.96
CA TYR A 111 6.39 4.10 2.34
C TYR A 111 7.31 4.01 1.12
N GLU A 112 7.00 3.16 0.16
CA GLU A 112 7.76 3.03 -1.09
C GLU A 112 7.74 4.32 -1.89
N ASP A 113 6.56 4.89 -2.05
CA ASP A 113 6.34 6.07 -2.88
C ASP A 113 6.68 7.40 -2.20
N PHE A 114 7.03 7.39 -0.92
CA PHE A 114 7.29 8.60 -0.11
C PHE A 114 8.17 9.65 -0.81
N GLU A 115 9.32 9.24 -1.36
CA GLU A 115 10.25 10.14 -2.05
C GLU A 115 9.73 10.61 -3.42
N THR A 116 8.95 9.77 -4.08
CA THR A 116 8.34 10.08 -5.39
C THR A 116 7.21 11.08 -5.21
N ASP A 117 6.34 10.86 -4.23
CA ASP A 117 5.21 11.73 -3.89
C ASP A 117 5.69 13.08 -3.38
N LYS A 118 6.77 13.10 -2.59
CA LYS A 118 7.41 14.33 -2.17
C LYS A 118 7.86 15.18 -3.36
N ARG A 119 8.45 14.56 -4.39
CA ARG A 119 8.92 15.27 -5.59
C ARG A 119 7.77 15.79 -6.47
N LYS A 120 6.69 15.01 -6.56
CA LYS A 120 5.49 15.34 -7.33
C LYS A 120 4.54 16.25 -6.59
N ASN A 121 4.80 16.54 -5.32
CA ASN A 121 3.87 17.18 -4.39
C ASN A 121 2.52 16.46 -4.30
N ALA A 122 2.52 15.14 -4.48
CA ALA A 122 1.35 14.28 -4.35
C ALA A 122 1.06 13.98 -2.87
N TYR A 123 -0.17 13.55 -2.59
CA TYR A 123 -0.55 13.12 -1.25
C TYR A 123 0.28 11.88 -0.82
N ASN A 124 0.63 11.85 0.46
CA ASN A 124 1.21 10.68 1.12
C ASN A 124 1.00 10.84 2.62
N VAL A 125 0.35 9.89 3.27
CA VAL A 125 -0.05 9.97 4.68
C VAL A 125 1.14 10.20 5.62
N PHE A 126 2.29 9.58 5.35
CA PHE A 126 3.49 9.79 6.17
C PHE A 126 4.05 11.20 6.04
N ARG A 127 3.88 11.82 4.88
CA ARG A 127 4.30 13.20 4.64
C ARG A 127 3.40 14.19 5.35
N VAL A 128 2.08 13.96 5.32
CA VAL A 128 1.10 14.84 5.98
C VAL A 128 1.23 14.76 7.49
N GLN A 129 1.39 13.56 8.05
CA GLN A 129 1.49 13.34 9.48
C GLN A 129 2.82 13.84 10.06
N ARG A 130 3.94 13.63 9.36
CA ARG A 130 5.29 13.94 9.83
C ARG A 130 5.94 15.01 8.97
N LYS A 131 5.62 16.27 9.23
CA LYS A 131 6.10 17.40 8.43
C LYS A 131 7.63 17.56 8.39
N GLU A 132 8.42 17.02 9.33
CA GLU A 132 9.84 17.38 9.46
C GLU A 132 10.83 16.28 9.88
N ASP A 133 10.44 15.10 10.34
CA ASP A 133 11.39 14.11 10.89
C ASP A 133 11.52 12.84 10.03
N MET A 134 12.50 12.89 9.09
CA MET A 134 12.84 11.74 8.23
C MET A 134 13.72 10.69 8.94
N GLN A 135 14.42 11.05 10.03
CA GLN A 135 15.40 10.15 10.65
C GLN A 135 14.74 8.96 11.34
N ASN A 136 13.49 9.14 11.78
CA ASN A 136 12.72 8.11 12.47
C ASN A 136 11.66 7.41 11.60
N LEU A 137 11.51 7.82 10.32
CA LEU A 137 10.45 7.27 9.45
C LEU A 137 10.58 5.75 9.28
N ASP A 138 11.78 5.26 8.98
CA ASP A 138 11.99 3.82 8.73
C ASP A 138 11.64 2.98 9.96
N THR A 139 12.05 3.41 11.16
CA THR A 139 11.71 2.74 12.41
C THR A 139 10.21 2.78 12.68
N PHE A 140 9.59 3.93 12.51
CA PHE A 140 8.16 4.10 12.73
C PHE A 140 7.33 3.22 11.78
N VAL A 141 7.65 3.25 10.49
CA VAL A 141 6.97 2.42 9.50
C VAL A 141 7.18 0.94 9.79
N LYS A 142 8.39 0.53 10.16
CA LYS A 142 8.67 -0.87 10.55
C LYS A 142 7.77 -1.34 11.68
N LEU A 143 7.59 -0.51 12.71
CA LEU A 143 6.71 -0.83 13.84
C LEU A 143 5.25 -0.99 13.39
N LEU A 144 4.74 -0.05 12.59
CA LEU A 144 3.38 -0.12 12.04
C LEU A 144 3.17 -1.39 11.21
N LEU A 145 4.05 -1.63 10.25
CA LEU A 145 3.97 -2.80 9.38
C LEU A 145 4.08 -4.10 10.16
N THR A 146 4.94 -4.15 11.19
CA THR A 146 5.07 -5.33 12.06
C THR A 146 3.79 -5.58 12.84
N SER A 147 3.15 -4.52 13.37
CA SER A 147 1.87 -4.64 14.07
C SER A 147 0.78 -5.20 13.15
N MET A 148 0.64 -4.64 11.93
CA MET A 148 -0.36 -5.11 10.96
C MET A 148 -0.12 -6.57 10.57
N MET A 149 1.13 -6.94 10.28
CA MET A 149 1.45 -8.31 9.87
C MET A 149 1.33 -9.31 11.03
N SER A 150 1.56 -8.88 12.27
CA SER A 150 1.32 -9.72 13.45
C SER A 150 -0.16 -10.11 13.57
N GLU A 151 -1.08 -9.16 13.34
CA GLU A 151 -2.51 -9.46 13.35
C GLU A 151 -2.93 -10.36 12.17
N CYS A 152 -2.37 -10.12 10.97
CA CYS A 152 -2.54 -11.03 9.83
C CYS A 152 -2.10 -12.45 10.16
N ALA A 153 -0.91 -12.61 10.74
CA ALA A 153 -0.36 -13.91 11.08
C ALA A 153 -1.23 -14.65 12.10
N LYS A 154 -1.68 -13.96 13.16
CA LYS A 154 -2.60 -14.54 14.15
C LYS A 154 -3.90 -15.04 13.51
N SER A 155 -4.47 -14.25 12.60
CA SER A 155 -5.68 -14.63 11.89
C SER A 155 -5.43 -15.80 10.95
N PHE A 156 -4.33 -15.76 10.20
CA PHE A 156 -3.94 -16.84 9.30
C PHE A 156 -3.83 -18.20 10.02
N GLU A 157 -3.21 -18.23 11.20
CA GLU A 157 -3.04 -19.48 11.96
C GLU A 157 -4.35 -20.03 12.56
N ARG A 158 -5.42 -19.22 12.65
CA ARG A 158 -6.76 -19.69 13.05
C ARG A 158 -7.57 -20.24 11.88
N LEU A 159 -7.19 -19.94 10.64
CA LEU A 159 -7.87 -20.44 9.45
C LEU A 159 -7.47 -21.90 9.16
N PRO A 160 -8.38 -22.76 8.71
CA PRO A 160 -8.10 -24.17 8.42
C PRO A 160 -7.43 -24.36 7.06
N ILE A 161 -6.31 -23.70 6.85
CA ILE A 161 -5.56 -23.75 5.59
C ILE A 161 -4.62 -24.95 5.63
N LEU A 162 -4.97 -26.01 4.89
CA LEU A 162 -4.20 -27.25 4.83
C LEU A 162 -3.26 -27.30 3.61
N MET A 163 -3.71 -26.77 2.47
CA MET A 163 -2.92 -26.79 1.24
C MET A 163 -2.02 -25.57 1.14
N HIS A 164 -0.75 -25.80 0.82
CA HIS A 164 0.25 -24.74 0.62
C HIS A 164 0.44 -23.83 1.84
N ALA A 165 0.09 -24.27 3.04
CA ALA A 165 0.20 -23.50 4.27
C ALA A 165 1.64 -22.99 4.51
N ASP A 166 2.64 -23.84 4.23
CA ASP A 166 4.05 -23.47 4.41
C ASP A 166 4.50 -22.38 3.43
N ILE A 167 4.00 -22.41 2.19
CA ILE A 167 4.27 -21.36 1.20
C ILE A 167 3.64 -20.05 1.66
N LEU A 168 2.38 -20.09 2.09
CA LEU A 168 1.67 -18.90 2.57
C LEU A 168 2.32 -18.32 3.83
N ARG A 169 2.75 -19.18 4.78
CA ARG A 169 3.54 -18.75 5.94
C ARG A 169 4.83 -18.06 5.51
N ASN A 170 5.58 -18.64 4.58
CA ASN A 170 6.80 -18.01 4.08
C ASN A 170 6.53 -16.64 3.44
N VAL A 171 5.42 -16.48 2.71
CA VAL A 171 5.02 -15.17 2.18
C VAL A 171 4.73 -14.19 3.31
N LEU A 172 3.91 -14.57 4.30
CA LEU A 172 3.51 -13.68 5.39
C LEU A 172 4.66 -13.32 6.35
N TYR A 173 5.53 -14.29 6.67
CA TYR A 173 6.59 -14.07 7.66
C TYR A 173 7.90 -13.52 7.08
N SER A 174 8.15 -13.76 5.77
CA SER A 174 9.40 -13.37 5.11
C SER A 174 9.18 -12.58 3.83
N GLY A 175 8.33 -13.08 2.92
CA GLY A 175 8.19 -12.54 1.57
C GLY A 175 7.77 -11.07 1.55
N VAL A 176 6.81 -10.68 2.37
CA VAL A 176 6.28 -9.32 2.47
C VAL A 176 7.34 -8.29 2.89
N TRP A 177 8.40 -8.72 3.60
CA TRP A 177 9.46 -7.85 4.08
C TRP A 177 10.53 -7.53 3.04
N THR A 178 10.63 -8.31 1.96
CA THR A 178 11.64 -8.13 0.92
C THR A 178 11.59 -6.71 0.33
N LYS A 179 10.39 -6.21 0.08
CA LYS A 179 10.19 -4.87 -0.49
C LYS A 179 10.57 -3.76 0.52
N TYR A 180 10.22 -3.94 1.79
CA TYR A 180 10.62 -3.03 2.86
C TYR A 180 12.15 -2.92 2.96
N GLU A 181 12.85 -4.05 3.07
CA GLU A 181 14.31 -4.07 3.20
C GLU A 181 15.02 -3.49 1.96
N TYR A 182 14.52 -3.78 0.77
CA TYR A 182 15.02 -3.17 -0.45
C TYR A 182 14.93 -1.65 -0.42
N ASN A 183 13.78 -1.10 -0.04
CA ASN A 183 13.55 0.34 0.02
C ASN A 183 14.39 1.01 1.11
N ARG A 184 14.52 0.37 2.28
CA ARG A 184 15.39 0.83 3.37
C ARG A 184 16.85 0.92 2.91
N LEU A 185 17.40 -0.14 2.35
CA LEU A 185 18.78 -0.18 1.83
C LEU A 185 19.02 0.86 0.72
N LYS A 186 18.04 1.07 -0.16
CA LYS A 186 18.13 2.08 -1.21
C LYS A 186 18.21 3.50 -0.63
N ARG A 187 17.45 3.79 0.43
CA ARG A 187 17.49 5.09 1.13
C ARG A 187 18.82 5.28 1.86
N GLU A 188 19.29 4.30 2.60
CA GLU A 188 20.59 4.34 3.30
C GLU A 188 21.74 4.63 2.34
N ARG A 189 21.80 3.93 1.20
CA ARG A 189 22.80 4.20 0.16
C ARG A 189 22.73 5.61 -0.41
N LYS A 190 21.52 6.15 -0.57
CA LYS A 190 21.32 7.53 -1.05
C LYS A 190 21.82 8.55 -0.02
N GLN A 191 21.52 8.34 1.25
CA GLN A 191 21.99 9.20 2.34
C GLN A 191 23.51 9.18 2.48
N GLN A 192 24.13 8.00 2.43
CA GLN A 192 25.59 7.86 2.46
C GLN A 192 26.27 8.65 1.34
N LYS A 193 25.78 8.51 0.09
CA LYS A 193 26.32 9.27 -1.05
C LYS A 193 26.18 10.79 -0.90
N LEU A 194 25.08 11.25 -0.30
CA LEU A 194 24.87 12.68 0.00
C LEU A 194 25.85 13.18 1.05
N LEU A 195 26.05 12.44 2.12
CA LEU A 195 27.02 12.77 3.16
C LEU A 195 28.46 12.79 2.65
N GLU A 196 28.84 11.84 1.80
CA GLU A 196 30.15 11.81 1.15
C GLU A 196 30.37 13.05 0.25
N LYS A 197 29.36 13.43 -0.53
CA LYS A 197 29.44 14.65 -1.35
C LYS A 197 29.59 15.91 -0.49
N GLN A 198 28.82 16.04 0.56
CA GLN A 198 28.92 17.20 1.48
C GLN A 198 30.30 17.26 2.16
N LYS A 199 30.84 16.13 2.60
CA LYS A 199 32.19 16.05 3.17
C LYS A 199 33.28 16.48 2.15
N ALA A 200 33.17 15.99 0.91
CA ALA A 200 34.10 16.33 -0.15
C ALA A 200 34.03 17.82 -0.54
N GLU A 201 32.83 18.39 -0.57
CA GLU A 201 32.62 19.81 -0.84
C GLU A 201 33.21 20.70 0.29
N LYS A 202 32.96 20.30 1.55
CA LYS A 202 33.54 21.00 2.72
C LYS A 202 35.06 20.94 2.70
N GLN A 203 35.67 19.80 2.45
CA GLN A 203 37.13 19.66 2.33
C GLN A 203 37.70 20.52 1.20
N LYS A 204 37.00 20.64 0.06
CA LYS A 204 37.42 21.53 -1.04
C LYS A 204 37.34 23.02 -0.67
N ALA A 205 36.32 23.40 0.09
CA ALA A 205 36.15 24.77 0.58
C ALA A 205 37.26 25.13 1.59
N ASP A 206 37.52 24.25 2.54
CA ASP A 206 38.57 24.42 3.56
C ASP A 206 40.00 24.57 2.92
N ARG A 207 40.28 23.75 1.90
CA ARG A 207 41.55 23.88 1.15
C ARG A 207 41.69 25.20 0.40
N LYS A 208 40.59 25.71 -0.18
CA LYS A 208 40.61 27.00 -0.87
C LYS A 208 40.78 28.21 0.09
N SER A 209 40.29 28.10 1.32
CA SER A 209 40.46 29.11 2.34
C SER A 209 41.85 29.13 2.98
N ALA A 210 42.53 27.98 3.03
CA ALA A 210 43.90 27.86 3.56
C ALA A 210 45.00 28.30 2.55
N THR A 211 44.64 28.51 1.28
CA THR A 211 45.58 28.90 0.21
C THR A 211 45.49 30.41 -0.13
N LYS A 212 44.66 31.15 0.61
CA LYS A 212 44.59 32.60 0.58
C LYS A 212 45.21 33.21 1.84
#